data_e9730a0362b85f131fca6af53b7d1145
#
_entry.id   e9730a0362b85f131fca6af53b7d1145
#
_cell.length_a   1.000
_cell.length_b   1.000
_cell.length_c   1.000
_cell.angle_alpha   90.00
_cell.angle_beta   90.00
_cell.angle_gamma   90.00
#
_symmetry.space_group_name_H-M   'P 1'
#
loop_
_entity.id
_entity.type
_entity.pdbx_description
1 polymer ?
#
loop_
_entity_poly.entity_id
_entity_poly.type
_entity_poly.pdbx_seq_one_letter_code
_entity_poly.pdbx_strand_id
1 'polypeptide(L)'
;MTRCELHQIARRFLQNQLDLLSVGEPLPGVRTLCDKSQINFHILNVELQELIKIGQIKSVPRKGLYKSKDDSSKIIWLFHEQEIQTILKGFTYEVHEELRLLCEQSGYTLKHCLVTPSFIPKYKSFCQKHHVKIAFCKGFTHPWFTKLIASECKHCISLLPHYVVNEGFALIDSPQMSKVQLEHLLNLGYRKIGYIHNVDTQIEKTFVQQNRLSEFYKIMAEHGLIVKDKWVFSGYCTPRVFADRLNLLINSGAEAVIVPGTFVNLLYDTLKKQLFVPGKDLGVFCCDELTDFPDPIPATVTNSPKAIVRSAWQLLQESINGLPPRIEQSQLKIITGKTLFPKV
;
A
#
# COMPACT_ATOMS: atom_id res chain seq x y z
N MET A 1 -9.30 6.95 19.36
CA MET A 1 -9.86 7.26 18.01
C MET A 1 -10.59 8.58 18.10
N THR A 2 -10.21 9.56 17.32
CA THR A 2 -10.81 10.89 17.34
C THR A 2 -12.18 10.88 16.62
N ARG A 3 -13.00 11.91 16.87
CA ARG A 3 -14.29 12.06 16.18
C ARG A 3 -14.12 12.18 14.65
N CYS A 4 -13.04 12.83 14.21
CA CYS A 4 -12.72 12.99 12.78
C CYS A 4 -12.40 11.64 12.13
N GLU A 5 -11.60 10.80 12.78
CA GLU A 5 -11.28 9.44 12.30
C GLU A 5 -12.54 8.58 12.17
N LEU A 6 -13.47 8.68 13.13
CA LEU A 6 -14.75 7.95 13.08
C LEU A 6 -15.60 8.35 11.87
N HIS A 7 -15.67 9.65 11.55
CA HIS A 7 -16.37 10.14 10.36
C HIS A 7 -15.73 9.62 9.07
N GLN A 8 -14.41 9.61 8.97
CA GLN A 8 -13.69 9.09 7.82
C GLN A 8 -13.96 7.58 7.62
N ILE A 9 -13.93 6.81 8.70
CA ILE A 9 -14.24 5.37 8.67
C ILE A 9 -15.69 5.14 8.22
N ALA A 10 -16.64 5.91 8.77
CA ALA A 10 -18.04 5.81 8.39
C ALA A 10 -18.27 6.11 6.91
N ARG A 11 -17.69 7.18 6.42
CA ARG A 11 -17.78 7.59 5.01
C ARG A 11 -17.21 6.52 4.09
N ARG A 12 -16.04 5.97 4.42
CA ARG A 12 -15.41 4.88 3.65
C ARG A 12 -16.28 3.62 3.65
N PHE A 13 -16.79 3.22 4.81
CA PHE A 13 -17.69 2.07 4.91
C PHE A 13 -18.93 2.24 4.02
N LEU A 14 -19.58 3.40 4.09
CA LEU A 14 -20.77 3.71 3.28
C LEU A 14 -20.44 3.72 1.79
N GLN A 15 -19.30 4.30 1.40
CA GLN A 15 -18.85 4.28 0.01
C GLN A 15 -18.67 2.85 -0.50
N ASN A 16 -18.01 1.99 0.28
CA ASN A 16 -17.85 0.58 -0.07
C ASN A 16 -19.19 -0.15 -0.22
N GLN A 17 -20.18 0.16 0.64
CA GLN A 17 -21.54 -0.42 0.48
C GLN A 17 -22.20 0.07 -0.81
N LEU A 18 -22.05 1.35 -1.16
CA LEU A 18 -22.56 1.91 -2.41
C LEU A 18 -21.90 1.31 -3.64
N ASP A 19 -20.60 1.04 -3.58
CA ASP A 19 -19.84 0.50 -4.71
C ASP A 19 -20.28 -0.91 -5.09
N LEU A 20 -20.82 -1.67 -4.13
CA LEU A 20 -21.38 -2.99 -4.36
C LEU A 20 -22.77 -2.97 -5.01
N LEU A 21 -23.46 -1.83 -5.02
CA LEU A 21 -24.83 -1.69 -5.52
C LEU A 21 -24.83 -1.13 -6.94
N SER A 22 -25.84 -1.52 -7.71
CA SER A 22 -26.19 -0.87 -8.98
C SER A 22 -27.07 0.36 -8.72
N VAL A 23 -27.12 1.29 -9.69
CA VAL A 23 -28.04 2.42 -9.64
C VAL A 23 -29.47 1.93 -9.51
N GLY A 24 -30.22 2.49 -8.55
CA GLY A 24 -31.59 2.07 -8.25
C GLY A 24 -31.69 0.90 -7.28
N GLU A 25 -30.60 0.27 -6.87
CA GLU A 25 -30.63 -0.75 -5.83
C GLU A 25 -30.73 -0.12 -4.43
N PRO A 26 -31.47 -0.77 -3.49
CA PRO A 26 -31.64 -0.27 -2.13
C PRO A 26 -30.38 -0.51 -1.29
N LEU A 27 -30.00 0.47 -0.48
CA LEU A 27 -29.02 0.28 0.58
C LEU A 27 -29.65 -0.54 1.73
N PRO A 28 -28.82 -1.31 2.46
CA PRO A 28 -29.26 -1.89 3.72
C PRO A 28 -29.80 -0.81 4.68
N GLY A 29 -30.76 -1.17 5.52
CA GLY A 29 -31.28 -0.24 6.51
C GLY A 29 -30.19 0.28 7.45
N VAL A 30 -30.35 1.51 7.95
CA VAL A 30 -29.32 2.17 8.76
C VAL A 30 -28.90 1.34 9.99
N ARG A 31 -29.84 0.63 10.62
CA ARG A 31 -29.54 -0.29 11.74
C ARG A 31 -28.59 -1.40 11.28
N THR A 32 -28.90 -2.04 10.15
CA THR A 32 -28.02 -3.07 9.57
C THR A 32 -26.64 -2.55 9.20
N LEU A 33 -26.57 -1.29 8.72
CA LEU A 33 -25.29 -0.64 8.44
C LEU A 33 -24.51 -0.36 9.72
N CYS A 34 -25.18 0.06 10.81
CA CYS A 34 -24.55 0.22 12.13
C CYS A 34 -23.99 -1.11 12.65
N ASP A 35 -24.80 -2.19 12.57
CA ASP A 35 -24.39 -3.52 13.03
C ASP A 35 -23.18 -4.04 12.27
N LYS A 36 -23.16 -3.86 10.95
CA LYS A 36 -22.04 -4.28 10.10
C LYS A 36 -20.77 -3.47 10.31
N SER A 37 -20.89 -2.17 10.54
CA SER A 37 -19.75 -1.27 10.67
C SER A 37 -19.23 -1.11 12.10
N GLN A 38 -20.05 -1.48 13.09
CA GLN A 38 -19.83 -1.18 14.52
C GLN A 38 -19.67 0.33 14.78
N ILE A 39 -20.24 1.18 13.92
CA ILE A 39 -20.19 2.63 14.03
C ILE A 39 -21.51 3.14 14.63
N ASN A 40 -21.39 4.14 15.47
CA ASN A 40 -22.53 4.80 16.09
C ASN A 40 -23.50 5.37 15.03
N PHE A 41 -24.80 5.19 15.28
CA PHE A 41 -25.88 5.67 14.41
C PHE A 41 -25.76 7.15 14.01
N HIS A 42 -25.40 8.01 14.99
CA HIS A 42 -25.32 9.45 14.74
C HIS A 42 -24.24 9.78 13.70
N ILE A 43 -23.04 9.20 13.82
CA ILE A 43 -21.93 9.39 12.90
C ILE A 43 -22.30 8.85 11.52
N LEU A 44 -22.86 7.64 11.45
CA LEU A 44 -23.25 7.01 10.20
C LEU A 44 -24.35 7.82 9.49
N ASN A 45 -25.31 8.36 10.26
CA ASN A 45 -26.39 9.16 9.70
C ASN A 45 -25.90 10.51 9.15
N VAL A 46 -24.94 11.15 9.80
CA VAL A 46 -24.33 12.40 9.27
C VAL A 46 -23.72 12.13 7.90
N GLU A 47 -22.95 11.06 7.76
CA GLU A 47 -22.32 10.72 6.47
C GLU A 47 -23.36 10.30 5.41
N LEU A 48 -24.43 9.62 5.81
CA LEU A 48 -25.55 9.31 4.90
C LEU A 48 -26.23 10.58 4.37
N GLN A 49 -26.47 11.58 5.24
CA GLN A 49 -27.05 12.86 4.82
C GLN A 49 -26.13 13.61 3.84
N GLU A 50 -24.82 13.57 4.05
CA GLU A 50 -23.88 14.16 3.08
C GLU A 50 -23.93 13.43 1.73
N LEU A 51 -24.02 12.10 1.72
CA LEU A 51 -24.17 11.32 0.49
C LEU A 51 -25.50 11.60 -0.25
N ILE A 52 -26.58 11.87 0.49
CA ILE A 52 -27.85 12.31 -0.08
C ILE A 52 -27.72 13.72 -0.69
N LYS A 53 -27.08 14.64 0.03
CA LYS A 53 -26.87 16.03 -0.40
C LYS A 53 -26.04 16.13 -1.69
N ILE A 54 -25.02 15.26 -1.85
CA ILE A 54 -24.22 15.19 -3.08
C ILE A 54 -24.86 14.33 -4.18
N GLY A 55 -26.06 13.80 -3.92
CA GLY A 55 -26.86 13.08 -4.91
C GLY A 55 -26.42 11.63 -5.21
N GLN A 56 -25.52 11.06 -4.42
CA GLN A 56 -25.11 9.65 -4.56
C GLN A 56 -26.18 8.69 -4.03
N ILE A 57 -26.94 9.13 -3.06
CA ILE A 57 -28.08 8.39 -2.49
C ILE A 57 -29.36 9.20 -2.69
N LYS A 58 -30.44 8.51 -3.02
CA LYS A 58 -31.79 9.07 -3.04
C LYS A 58 -32.61 8.46 -1.92
N SER A 59 -33.17 9.30 -1.05
CA SER A 59 -34.15 8.87 -0.07
C SER A 59 -35.53 8.78 -0.71
N VAL A 60 -36.16 7.61 -0.61
CA VAL A 60 -37.55 7.41 -1.10
C VAL A 60 -38.45 7.18 0.11
N PRO A 61 -39.44 8.05 0.36
CA PRO A 61 -40.30 7.95 1.51
C PRO A 61 -40.92 6.53 1.63
N ARG A 62 -40.86 5.96 2.82
CA ARG A 62 -41.37 4.61 3.17
C ARG A 62 -40.70 3.43 2.45
N LYS A 63 -39.78 3.67 1.52
CA LYS A 63 -39.06 2.61 0.78
C LYS A 63 -37.57 2.53 1.14
N GLY A 64 -37.00 3.59 1.72
CA GLY A 64 -35.61 3.58 2.19
C GLY A 64 -34.66 4.41 1.32
N LEU A 65 -33.38 4.06 1.40
CA LEU A 65 -32.30 4.72 0.70
C LEU A 65 -31.89 3.91 -0.53
N TYR A 66 -31.70 4.58 -1.65
CA TYR A 66 -31.37 3.95 -2.93
C TYR A 66 -30.14 4.63 -3.53
N LYS A 67 -29.27 3.86 -4.16
CA LYS A 67 -28.19 4.43 -4.95
C LYS A 67 -28.75 5.20 -6.13
N SER A 68 -28.38 6.48 -6.28
CA SER A 68 -29.05 7.39 -7.20
C SER A 68 -28.37 7.49 -8.56
N LYS A 69 -27.17 7.93 -8.70
CA LYS A 69 -26.50 8.09 -10.00
C LYS A 69 -25.07 7.62 -9.95
N ASP A 70 -24.65 6.90 -10.98
CA ASP A 70 -23.25 6.74 -11.38
C ASP A 70 -23.10 7.34 -12.78
N ASP A 71 -22.34 8.41 -12.90
CA ASP A 71 -21.79 8.76 -14.20
C ASP A 71 -20.61 7.80 -14.46
N SER A 72 -20.92 6.68 -15.11
CA SER A 72 -19.92 5.62 -15.39
C SER A 72 -18.73 6.13 -16.21
N SER A 73 -18.87 7.28 -16.88
CA SER A 73 -17.78 7.93 -17.61
C SER A 73 -16.77 8.61 -16.68
N LYS A 74 -17.16 8.87 -15.43
CA LYS A 74 -16.33 9.51 -14.39
C LYS A 74 -15.97 8.59 -13.24
N ILE A 75 -16.07 7.27 -13.43
CA ILE A 75 -15.69 6.28 -12.43
C ILE A 75 -14.36 5.66 -12.82
N ILE A 76 -13.44 5.64 -11.86
CA ILE A 76 -12.20 4.89 -11.90
C ILE A 76 -12.29 3.76 -10.89
N TRP A 77 -12.02 2.54 -11.34
CA TRP A 77 -12.03 1.36 -10.49
C TRP A 77 -10.61 1.04 -10.01
N LEU A 78 -10.45 0.79 -8.71
CA LEU A 78 -9.23 0.27 -8.13
C LEU A 78 -9.46 -1.18 -7.72
N PHE A 79 -8.91 -2.11 -8.49
CA PHE A 79 -8.88 -3.53 -8.17
C PHE A 79 -7.65 -3.84 -7.32
N HIS A 80 -7.83 -4.63 -6.25
CA HIS A 80 -6.74 -4.98 -5.32
C HIS A 80 -7.02 -6.33 -4.64
N GLU A 81 -5.97 -7.03 -4.19
CA GLU A 81 -6.06 -8.33 -3.50
C GLU A 81 -6.11 -8.19 -1.97
N GLN A 82 -5.77 -7.03 -1.42
CA GLN A 82 -5.74 -6.80 0.02
C GLN A 82 -7.00 -6.11 0.51
N GLU A 83 -7.55 -6.53 1.64
CA GLU A 83 -8.67 -5.84 2.28
C GLU A 83 -8.25 -4.46 2.78
N ILE A 84 -8.67 -3.41 2.07
CA ILE A 84 -8.38 -2.01 2.42
C ILE A 84 -9.04 -1.63 3.76
N GLN A 85 -10.15 -2.28 4.12
CA GLN A 85 -10.89 -1.98 5.35
C GLN A 85 -10.09 -2.27 6.62
N THR A 86 -9.11 -3.17 6.57
CA THR A 86 -8.22 -3.49 7.67
C THR A 86 -6.96 -2.64 7.70
N ILE A 87 -6.65 -1.94 6.60
CA ILE A 87 -5.44 -1.13 6.48
C ILE A 87 -5.80 0.34 6.78
N LEU A 88 -5.79 0.68 8.06
CA LEU A 88 -6.07 2.06 8.51
C LEU A 88 -4.84 2.96 8.48
N LYS A 89 -3.65 2.41 8.25
CA LYS A 89 -2.36 3.12 8.30
C LYS A 89 -1.35 2.48 7.34
N GLY A 90 -0.33 3.24 7.00
CA GLY A 90 0.84 2.77 6.26
C GLY A 90 0.78 3.06 4.77
N PHE A 91 1.85 2.69 4.08
CA PHE A 91 2.10 3.03 2.69
C PHE A 91 0.94 2.71 1.73
N THR A 92 0.35 1.52 1.84
CA THR A 92 -0.79 1.13 0.99
C THR A 92 -1.99 2.05 1.20
N TYR A 93 -2.26 2.41 2.44
CA TYR A 93 -3.34 3.34 2.78
C TYR A 93 -3.09 4.72 2.18
N GLU A 94 -1.88 5.25 2.32
CA GLU A 94 -1.52 6.57 1.82
C GLU A 94 -1.61 6.65 0.30
N VAL A 95 -1.16 5.62 -0.42
CA VAL A 95 -1.34 5.53 -1.88
C VAL A 95 -2.81 5.55 -2.27
N HIS A 96 -3.68 4.87 -1.52
CA HIS A 96 -5.12 4.88 -1.80
C HIS A 96 -5.75 6.26 -1.54
N GLU A 97 -5.40 6.92 -0.43
CA GLU A 97 -5.92 8.24 -0.11
C GLU A 97 -5.46 9.31 -1.11
N GLU A 98 -4.19 9.30 -1.48
CA GLU A 98 -3.68 10.21 -2.51
C GLU A 98 -4.36 9.97 -3.86
N LEU A 99 -4.59 8.71 -4.25
CA LEU A 99 -5.31 8.39 -5.48
C LEU A 99 -6.78 8.85 -5.42
N ARG A 100 -7.44 8.66 -4.28
CA ARG A 100 -8.81 9.13 -4.06
C ARG A 100 -8.91 10.64 -4.20
N LEU A 101 -8.00 11.37 -3.53
CA LEU A 101 -7.95 12.83 -3.58
C LEU A 101 -7.70 13.34 -5.00
N LEU A 102 -6.78 12.72 -5.74
CA LEU A 102 -6.48 13.10 -7.10
C LEU A 102 -7.66 12.83 -8.05
N CYS A 103 -8.33 11.69 -7.88
CA CYS A 103 -9.57 11.40 -8.62
C CYS A 103 -10.63 12.47 -8.38
N GLU A 104 -10.90 12.81 -7.12
CA GLU A 104 -11.90 13.83 -6.75
C GLU A 104 -11.55 15.20 -7.35
N GLN A 105 -10.28 15.63 -7.23
CA GLN A 105 -9.80 16.89 -7.82
C GLN A 105 -9.93 16.93 -9.34
N SER A 106 -9.85 15.76 -9.98
CA SER A 106 -9.98 15.62 -11.44
C SER A 106 -11.42 15.34 -11.90
N GLY A 107 -12.39 15.39 -10.99
CA GLY A 107 -13.81 15.17 -11.29
C GLY A 107 -14.20 13.70 -11.48
N TYR A 108 -13.37 12.76 -11.00
CA TYR A 108 -13.65 11.33 -11.01
C TYR A 108 -14.03 10.82 -9.62
N THR A 109 -14.78 9.74 -9.58
CA THR A 109 -15.07 8.96 -8.37
C THR A 109 -14.22 7.70 -8.38
N LEU A 110 -13.39 7.49 -7.34
CA LEU A 110 -12.65 6.25 -7.16
C LEU A 110 -13.53 5.21 -6.48
N LYS A 111 -13.70 4.05 -7.09
CA LYS A 111 -14.38 2.88 -6.52
C LYS A 111 -13.41 1.74 -6.30
N HIS A 112 -13.62 0.99 -5.24
CA HIS A 112 -12.77 -0.14 -4.86
C HIS A 112 -13.44 -1.47 -5.18
N CYS A 113 -12.66 -2.43 -5.64
CA CYS A 113 -13.09 -3.80 -5.84
C CYS A 113 -12.03 -4.76 -5.28
N LEU A 114 -12.37 -5.43 -4.18
CA LEU A 114 -11.54 -6.50 -3.64
C LEU A 114 -11.65 -7.73 -4.53
N VAL A 115 -10.51 -8.19 -5.02
CA VAL A 115 -10.40 -9.38 -5.84
C VAL A 115 -10.11 -10.57 -4.95
N THR A 116 -11.12 -11.44 -4.82
CA THR A 116 -11.01 -12.72 -4.11
C THR A 116 -11.13 -13.87 -5.10
N PRO A 117 -10.73 -15.09 -4.74
CA PRO A 117 -10.95 -16.26 -5.60
C PRO A 117 -12.42 -16.44 -6.03
N SER A 118 -13.39 -16.05 -5.18
CA SER A 118 -14.82 -16.09 -5.51
C SER A 118 -15.28 -14.98 -6.47
N PHE A 119 -14.50 -13.92 -6.62
CA PHE A 119 -14.77 -12.84 -7.57
C PHE A 119 -14.36 -13.21 -9.00
N ILE A 120 -13.31 -14.01 -9.15
CA ILE A 120 -12.70 -14.35 -10.43
C ILE A 120 -13.73 -14.84 -11.48
N PRO A 121 -14.60 -15.82 -11.20
CA PRO A 121 -15.59 -16.26 -12.17
C PRO A 121 -16.67 -15.21 -12.50
N LYS A 122 -16.77 -14.16 -11.71
CA LYS A 122 -17.78 -13.09 -11.83
C LYS A 122 -17.23 -11.79 -12.44
N TYR A 123 -15.91 -11.68 -12.66
CA TYR A 123 -15.27 -10.41 -13.04
C TYR A 123 -15.86 -9.82 -14.32
N LYS A 124 -16.14 -10.65 -15.35
CA LYS A 124 -16.66 -10.20 -16.63
C LYS A 124 -18.06 -9.61 -16.49
N SER A 125 -18.95 -10.31 -15.81
CA SER A 125 -20.30 -9.81 -15.52
C SER A 125 -20.27 -8.55 -14.65
N PHE A 126 -19.34 -8.47 -13.71
CA PHE A 126 -19.10 -7.28 -12.89
C PHE A 126 -18.68 -6.09 -13.77
N CYS A 127 -17.67 -6.26 -14.63
CA CYS A 127 -17.20 -5.18 -15.51
C CYS A 127 -18.29 -4.70 -16.45
N GLN A 128 -19.09 -5.61 -17.01
CA GLN A 128 -20.23 -5.29 -17.87
C GLN A 128 -21.33 -4.56 -17.10
N LYS A 129 -21.74 -5.10 -15.94
CA LYS A 129 -22.80 -4.53 -15.08
C LYS A 129 -22.45 -3.09 -14.64
N HIS A 130 -21.18 -2.84 -14.30
CA HIS A 130 -20.72 -1.56 -13.79
C HIS A 130 -20.10 -0.67 -14.85
N HIS A 131 -20.11 -1.07 -16.13
CA HIS A 131 -19.54 -0.34 -17.26
C HIS A 131 -18.11 0.13 -16.98
N VAL A 132 -17.27 -0.80 -16.49
CA VAL A 132 -15.87 -0.49 -16.13
C VAL A 132 -15.08 -0.09 -17.37
N LYS A 133 -14.68 1.19 -17.45
CA LYS A 133 -13.90 1.73 -18.57
C LYS A 133 -12.46 2.02 -18.19
N ILE A 134 -12.25 2.45 -16.95
CA ILE A 134 -10.96 2.87 -16.41
C ILE A 134 -10.68 2.08 -15.15
N ALA A 135 -9.50 1.47 -15.08
CA ALA A 135 -9.08 0.64 -13.95
C ALA A 135 -7.61 0.86 -13.56
N PHE A 136 -7.36 0.87 -12.26
CA PHE A 136 -6.06 0.58 -11.69
C PHE A 136 -6.06 -0.82 -11.11
N CYS A 137 -5.05 -1.62 -11.40
CA CYS A 137 -4.82 -2.94 -10.83
C CYS A 137 -3.64 -2.86 -9.87
N LYS A 138 -3.89 -2.79 -8.55
CA LYS A 138 -2.86 -2.50 -7.55
C LYS A 138 -2.39 -3.75 -6.82
N GLY A 139 -1.06 -3.95 -6.79
CA GLY A 139 -0.41 -4.92 -5.91
C GLY A 139 -0.73 -6.38 -6.21
N PHE A 140 -1.17 -6.70 -7.44
CA PHE A 140 -1.43 -8.09 -7.81
C PHE A 140 -0.15 -8.92 -7.81
N THR A 141 -0.26 -10.16 -7.34
CA THR A 141 0.84 -11.12 -7.29
C THR A 141 1.02 -11.86 -8.62
N HIS A 142 -0.06 -11.95 -9.43
CA HIS A 142 -0.06 -12.65 -10.71
C HIS A 142 -0.52 -11.78 -11.89
N PRO A 143 0.14 -11.86 -13.05
CA PRO A 143 -0.19 -11.03 -14.21
C PRO A 143 -1.53 -11.37 -14.85
N TRP A 144 -2.00 -12.62 -14.71
CA TRP A 144 -3.21 -13.11 -15.40
C TRP A 144 -4.46 -12.30 -15.05
N PHE A 145 -4.61 -11.87 -13.79
CA PHE A 145 -5.78 -11.11 -13.39
C PHE A 145 -5.76 -9.69 -13.95
N THR A 146 -4.60 -9.02 -13.94
CA THR A 146 -4.46 -7.72 -14.61
C THR A 146 -4.80 -7.81 -16.09
N LYS A 147 -4.38 -8.89 -16.78
CA LYS A 147 -4.74 -9.14 -18.17
C LYS A 147 -6.24 -9.34 -18.38
N LEU A 148 -6.90 -10.06 -17.47
CA LEU A 148 -8.35 -10.22 -17.51
C LEU A 148 -9.07 -8.87 -17.36
N ILE A 149 -8.69 -8.04 -16.40
CA ILE A 149 -9.28 -6.70 -16.24
C ILE A 149 -8.98 -5.84 -17.48
N ALA A 150 -7.76 -5.86 -17.99
CA ALA A 150 -7.37 -5.09 -19.17
C ALA A 150 -8.16 -5.49 -20.42
N SER A 151 -8.61 -6.75 -20.54
CA SER A 151 -9.44 -7.20 -21.66
C SER A 151 -10.87 -6.65 -21.64
N GLU A 152 -11.37 -6.24 -20.47
CA GLU A 152 -12.74 -5.71 -20.31
C GLU A 152 -12.74 -4.16 -20.14
N CYS A 153 -11.58 -3.54 -19.89
CA CYS A 153 -11.45 -2.11 -19.67
C CYS A 153 -10.80 -1.41 -20.86
N LYS A 154 -11.22 -0.19 -21.15
CA LYS A 154 -10.58 0.62 -22.20
C LYS A 154 -9.19 1.11 -21.75
N HIS A 155 -9.06 1.49 -20.49
CA HIS A 155 -7.83 2.01 -19.89
C HIS A 155 -7.54 1.25 -18.61
N CYS A 156 -6.43 0.50 -18.58
CA CYS A 156 -6.01 -0.28 -17.43
C CYS A 156 -4.54 0.01 -17.11
N ILE A 157 -4.27 0.40 -15.87
CA ILE A 157 -2.93 0.72 -15.38
C ILE A 157 -2.56 -0.29 -14.29
N SER A 158 -1.46 -1.00 -14.47
CA SER A 158 -0.88 -1.82 -13.42
C SER A 158 -0.10 -0.95 -12.43
N LEU A 159 -0.54 -0.93 -11.18
CA LEU A 159 0.02 -0.07 -10.13
C LEU A 159 0.76 -0.91 -9.09
N LEU A 160 2.06 -0.77 -9.03
CA LEU A 160 2.95 -1.48 -8.11
C LEU A 160 2.69 -3.00 -8.08
N PRO A 161 2.71 -3.68 -9.24
CA PRO A 161 2.52 -5.12 -9.31
C PRO A 161 3.66 -5.86 -8.61
N HIS A 162 3.36 -7.02 -8.05
CA HIS A 162 4.33 -7.91 -7.40
C HIS A 162 4.88 -9.00 -8.34
N TYR A 163 4.70 -8.83 -9.64
CA TYR A 163 5.19 -9.71 -10.70
C TYR A 163 5.99 -8.91 -11.75
N VAL A 164 6.70 -9.59 -12.62
CA VAL A 164 7.42 -8.97 -13.73
C VAL A 164 6.44 -8.49 -14.80
N VAL A 165 6.44 -7.20 -15.09
CA VAL A 165 5.61 -6.61 -16.14
C VAL A 165 6.42 -6.50 -17.43
N ASN A 166 5.88 -7.03 -18.52
CA ASN A 166 6.50 -7.00 -19.84
C ASN A 166 5.68 -6.21 -20.87
N GLU A 167 4.44 -5.84 -20.56
CA GLU A 167 3.50 -5.21 -21.49
C GLU A 167 2.47 -4.33 -20.76
N GLY A 168 1.83 -3.42 -21.50
CA GLY A 168 0.80 -2.54 -20.98
C GLY A 168 1.33 -1.28 -20.30
N PHE A 169 0.43 -0.49 -19.74
CA PHE A 169 0.79 0.65 -18.90
C PHE A 169 1.01 0.17 -17.46
N ALA A 170 2.18 0.40 -16.94
CA ALA A 170 2.50 0.00 -15.57
C ALA A 170 3.43 0.99 -14.88
N LEU A 171 3.15 1.23 -13.59
CA LEU A 171 4.10 1.82 -12.66
C LEU A 171 4.60 0.72 -11.74
N ILE A 172 5.86 0.35 -11.86
CA ILE A 172 6.50 -0.69 -11.06
C ILE A 172 7.29 -0.07 -9.91
N ASP A 173 7.45 -0.84 -8.84
CA ASP A 173 8.36 -0.49 -7.76
C ASP A 173 9.80 -0.47 -8.27
N SER A 174 10.62 0.47 -7.79
CA SER A 174 12.01 0.56 -8.21
C SER A 174 12.78 -0.69 -7.77
N PRO A 175 13.43 -1.39 -8.70
CA PRO A 175 14.29 -2.52 -8.36
C PRO A 175 15.56 -2.11 -7.60
N GLN A 176 15.85 -0.80 -7.54
CA GLN A 176 17.10 -0.28 -6.96
C GLN A 176 16.99 0.04 -5.46
N MET A 177 15.89 -0.28 -4.80
CA MET A 177 15.66 0.08 -3.38
C MET A 177 16.81 -0.36 -2.47
N SER A 178 17.16 -1.64 -2.49
CA SER A 178 18.26 -2.17 -1.66
C SER A 178 19.63 -1.59 -2.03
N LYS A 179 19.86 -1.31 -3.32
CA LYS A 179 21.08 -0.66 -3.78
C LYS A 179 21.22 0.73 -3.17
N VAL A 180 20.19 1.56 -3.28
CA VAL A 180 20.20 2.92 -2.71
C VAL A 180 20.40 2.89 -1.20
N GLN A 181 19.78 1.95 -0.49
CA GLN A 181 19.95 1.79 0.95
C GLN A 181 21.38 1.41 1.31
N LEU A 182 21.93 0.40 0.64
CA LEU A 182 23.28 -0.07 0.93
C LEU A 182 24.35 0.95 0.58
N GLU A 183 24.29 1.56 -0.60
CA GLU A 183 25.23 2.60 -0.99
C GLU A 183 25.23 3.77 0.01
N HIS A 184 24.05 4.17 0.48
CA HIS A 184 23.96 5.21 1.51
C HIS A 184 24.62 4.79 2.83
N LEU A 185 24.35 3.57 3.33
CA LEU A 185 24.99 3.05 4.55
C LEU A 185 26.51 2.93 4.40
N LEU A 186 26.97 2.41 3.25
CA LEU A 186 28.39 2.26 2.96
C LEU A 186 29.12 3.61 2.88
N ASN A 187 28.47 4.62 2.30
CA ASN A 187 29.00 6.00 2.26
C ASN A 187 29.09 6.65 3.66
N LEU A 188 28.20 6.26 4.57
CA LEU A 188 28.25 6.66 5.98
C LEU A 188 29.28 5.85 6.80
N GLY A 189 29.99 4.90 6.21
CA GLY A 189 31.02 4.09 6.86
C GLY A 189 30.53 2.80 7.51
N TYR A 190 29.25 2.46 7.43
CA TYR A 190 28.74 1.17 7.93
C TYR A 190 29.27 0.01 7.10
N ARG A 191 29.68 -1.08 7.75
CA ARG A 191 30.20 -2.28 7.09
C ARG A 191 29.51 -3.57 7.55
N LYS A 192 28.94 -3.58 8.74
CA LYS A 192 28.25 -4.72 9.35
C LYS A 192 26.75 -4.44 9.35
N ILE A 193 26.12 -4.75 8.24
CA ILE A 193 24.73 -4.37 7.95
C ILE A 193 23.84 -5.60 8.03
N GLY A 194 22.81 -5.51 8.88
CA GLY A 194 21.74 -6.51 8.96
C GLY A 194 20.58 -6.18 8.03
N TYR A 195 19.75 -7.21 7.72
CA TYR A 195 18.59 -7.05 6.86
C TYR A 195 17.39 -7.84 7.42
N ILE A 196 16.33 -7.14 7.74
CA ILE A 196 15.03 -7.74 8.07
C ILE A 196 14.21 -7.74 6.80
N HIS A 197 13.91 -8.92 6.28
CA HIS A 197 13.19 -9.01 5.02
C HIS A 197 11.68 -9.20 5.21
N ASN A 198 10.92 -8.72 4.24
CA ASN A 198 9.46 -8.83 4.18
C ASN A 198 9.05 -10.05 3.32
N VAL A 199 9.66 -11.20 3.59
CA VAL A 199 9.37 -12.45 2.90
C VAL A 199 8.84 -13.44 3.92
N ASP A 200 7.58 -13.82 3.77
CA ASP A 200 6.99 -14.91 4.52
C ASP A 200 7.28 -16.24 3.78
N THR A 201 7.81 -17.22 4.50
CA THR A 201 8.06 -18.54 3.94
C THR A 201 6.79 -19.36 3.71
N GLN A 202 5.68 -18.94 4.33
CA GLN A 202 4.37 -19.61 4.24
C GLN A 202 3.44 -18.94 3.21
N ILE A 203 3.71 -17.69 2.85
CA ILE A 203 2.96 -16.93 1.86
C ILE A 203 3.77 -16.86 0.56
N GLU A 204 3.08 -16.83 -0.56
CA GLU A 204 3.68 -16.72 -1.88
C GLU A 204 4.64 -15.52 -1.96
N LYS A 205 5.90 -15.81 -2.28
CA LYS A 205 6.96 -14.80 -2.28
C LYS A 205 6.74 -13.81 -3.42
N THR A 206 6.55 -12.55 -3.10
CA THR A 206 6.47 -11.53 -4.14
C THR A 206 7.82 -11.33 -4.82
N PHE A 207 7.81 -11.15 -6.13
CA PHE A 207 9.01 -10.89 -6.93
C PHE A 207 9.82 -9.70 -6.38
N VAL A 208 9.14 -8.60 -6.01
CA VAL A 208 9.75 -7.39 -5.49
C VAL A 208 10.57 -7.65 -4.22
N GLN A 209 10.01 -8.41 -3.28
CA GLN A 209 10.69 -8.68 -2.00
C GLN A 209 11.88 -9.63 -2.16
N GLN A 210 11.74 -10.62 -3.04
CA GLN A 210 12.86 -11.51 -3.35
C GLN A 210 14.01 -10.74 -4.03
N ASN A 211 13.67 -9.86 -4.95
CA ASN A 211 14.65 -9.05 -5.67
C ASN A 211 15.43 -8.13 -4.72
N ARG A 212 14.74 -7.48 -3.79
CA ARG A 212 15.37 -6.64 -2.76
C ARG A 212 16.37 -7.43 -1.90
N LEU A 213 16.01 -8.62 -1.47
CA LEU A 213 16.89 -9.49 -0.68
C LEU A 213 18.09 -9.97 -1.51
N SER A 214 17.88 -10.37 -2.75
CA SER A 214 18.96 -10.79 -3.66
C SER A 214 19.94 -9.66 -3.95
N GLU A 215 19.44 -8.45 -4.21
CA GLU A 215 20.29 -7.27 -4.41
C GLU A 215 21.07 -6.91 -3.14
N PHE A 216 20.50 -7.09 -1.95
CA PHE A 216 21.23 -6.92 -0.70
C PHE A 216 22.48 -7.80 -0.65
N TYR A 217 22.33 -9.11 -0.88
CA TYR A 217 23.48 -10.04 -0.85
C TYR A 217 24.49 -9.74 -1.95
N LYS A 218 24.02 -9.42 -3.16
CA LYS A 218 24.86 -9.10 -4.31
C LYS A 218 25.77 -7.90 -4.01
N ILE A 219 25.18 -6.79 -3.55
CA ILE A 219 25.93 -5.55 -3.29
C ILE A 219 26.91 -5.73 -2.12
N MET A 220 26.51 -6.43 -1.06
CA MET A 220 27.44 -6.76 0.03
C MET A 220 28.63 -7.55 -0.49
N ALA A 221 28.43 -8.53 -1.37
CA ALA A 221 29.49 -9.32 -1.97
C ALA A 221 30.37 -8.47 -2.93
N GLU A 222 29.78 -7.61 -3.75
CA GLU A 222 30.51 -6.67 -4.64
C GLU A 222 31.46 -5.75 -3.87
N HIS A 223 31.10 -5.39 -2.63
CA HIS A 223 31.97 -4.61 -1.72
C HIS A 223 32.90 -5.47 -0.85
N GLY A 224 32.97 -6.79 -1.08
CA GLY A 224 33.82 -7.70 -0.31
C GLY A 224 33.38 -7.85 1.16
N LEU A 225 32.11 -7.55 1.48
CA LEU A 225 31.57 -7.61 2.83
C LEU A 225 30.91 -8.97 3.10
N ILE A 226 31.22 -9.51 4.27
CA ILE A 226 30.63 -10.80 4.71
C ILE A 226 29.29 -10.52 5.39
N VAL A 227 28.24 -11.18 4.91
CA VAL A 227 26.94 -11.21 5.56
C VAL A 227 26.86 -12.47 6.45
N LYS A 228 26.72 -12.27 7.75
CA LYS A 228 26.54 -13.40 8.68
C LYS A 228 25.09 -13.86 8.65
N ASP A 229 24.84 -15.15 8.73
CA ASP A 229 23.48 -15.73 8.75
C ASP A 229 22.57 -15.10 9.82
N LYS A 230 23.17 -14.71 10.95
CA LYS A 230 22.47 -14.07 12.06
C LYS A 230 22.02 -12.64 11.77
N TRP A 231 22.50 -12.03 10.70
CA TRP A 231 22.19 -10.65 10.33
C TRP A 231 20.97 -10.54 9.41
N VAL A 232 20.49 -11.68 8.87
CA VAL A 232 19.35 -11.69 7.94
C VAL A 232 18.25 -12.58 8.49
N PHE A 233 17.05 -12.02 8.62
CA PHE A 233 15.90 -12.80 9.06
C PHE A 233 14.57 -12.23 8.57
N SER A 234 13.52 -13.04 8.59
CA SER A 234 12.17 -12.62 8.23
C SER A 234 11.50 -11.85 9.36
N GLY A 235 10.87 -10.71 9.04
CA GLY A 235 10.03 -9.98 9.96
C GLY A 235 8.71 -10.68 10.28
N TYR A 236 8.26 -11.62 9.43
CA TYR A 236 7.07 -12.43 9.67
C TYR A 236 7.35 -13.57 10.66
N CYS A 237 7.37 -13.21 11.92
CA CYS A 237 7.55 -14.16 13.02
C CYS A 237 6.83 -13.64 14.27
N THR A 238 6.75 -14.46 15.30
CA THR A 238 6.16 -13.98 16.56
C THR A 238 7.04 -12.88 17.17
N PRO A 239 6.47 -11.95 17.95
CA PRO A 239 7.26 -10.89 18.62
C PRO A 239 8.42 -11.42 19.46
N ARG A 240 8.28 -12.60 20.07
CA ARG A 240 9.36 -13.25 20.82
C ARG A 240 10.49 -13.70 19.90
N VAL A 241 10.18 -14.39 18.81
CA VAL A 241 11.18 -14.83 17.83
C VAL A 241 11.86 -13.64 17.18
N PHE A 242 11.12 -12.56 16.89
CA PHE A 242 11.69 -11.32 16.38
C PHE A 242 12.71 -10.72 17.36
N ALA A 243 12.37 -10.65 18.64
CA ALA A 243 13.27 -10.15 19.67
C ALA A 243 14.53 -11.02 19.81
N ASP A 244 14.38 -12.35 19.80
CA ASP A 244 15.53 -13.28 19.86
C ASP A 244 16.45 -13.13 18.65
N ARG A 245 15.89 -12.99 17.44
CA ARG A 245 16.65 -12.78 16.20
C ARG A 245 17.35 -11.41 16.17
N LEU A 246 16.68 -10.37 16.63
CA LEU A 246 17.29 -9.03 16.74
C LEU A 246 18.45 -9.04 17.75
N ASN A 247 18.30 -9.73 18.88
CA ASN A 247 19.41 -9.92 19.84
C ASN A 247 20.62 -10.62 19.21
N LEU A 248 20.37 -11.67 18.43
CA LEU A 248 21.46 -12.37 17.73
C LEU A 248 22.15 -11.46 16.71
N LEU A 249 21.40 -10.63 16.00
CA LEU A 249 21.92 -9.64 15.05
C LEU A 249 22.83 -8.64 15.77
N ILE A 250 22.35 -8.03 16.85
CA ILE A 250 23.10 -7.02 17.62
C ILE A 250 24.35 -7.65 18.27
N ASN A 251 24.20 -8.76 19.00
CA ASN A 251 25.29 -9.42 19.71
C ASN A 251 26.36 -9.99 18.77
N SER A 252 26.03 -10.26 17.52
CA SER A 252 26.99 -10.66 16.49
C SER A 252 27.72 -9.48 15.82
N GLY A 253 27.44 -8.25 16.28
CA GLY A 253 28.15 -7.02 15.95
C GLY A 253 27.62 -6.29 14.73
N ALA A 254 26.35 -6.43 14.38
CA ALA A 254 25.73 -5.58 13.37
C ALA A 254 25.74 -4.10 13.84
N GLU A 255 26.06 -3.20 12.93
CA GLU A 255 26.17 -1.75 13.18
C GLU A 255 24.93 -1.01 12.73
N ALA A 256 24.26 -1.52 11.71
CA ALA A 256 22.99 -1.01 11.19
C ALA A 256 22.10 -2.13 10.71
N VAL A 257 20.81 -1.84 10.60
CA VAL A 257 19.80 -2.76 10.07
C VAL A 257 18.91 -2.05 9.05
N ILE A 258 18.69 -2.71 7.92
CA ILE A 258 17.65 -2.35 6.95
C ILE A 258 16.37 -3.04 7.37
N VAL A 259 15.27 -2.30 7.49
CA VAL A 259 13.98 -2.81 7.96
C VAL A 259 12.82 -2.29 7.10
N PRO A 260 11.88 -3.16 6.66
CA PRO A 260 10.65 -2.70 6.02
C PRO A 260 9.78 -1.88 6.97
N GLY A 261 9.05 -0.90 6.45
CA GLY A 261 8.15 -0.05 7.23
C GLY A 261 7.14 -0.82 8.07
N THR A 262 6.69 -1.97 7.59
CA THR A 262 5.77 -2.88 8.30
C THR A 262 6.30 -3.33 9.67
N PHE A 263 7.61 -3.47 9.82
CA PHE A 263 8.24 -3.99 11.05
C PHE A 263 8.95 -2.92 11.88
N VAL A 264 8.95 -1.67 11.46
CA VAL A 264 9.70 -0.62 12.15
C VAL A 264 9.22 -0.40 13.58
N ASN A 265 7.91 -0.40 13.82
CA ASN A 265 7.35 -0.27 15.17
C ASN A 265 7.73 -1.45 16.07
N LEU A 266 7.66 -2.68 15.55
CA LEU A 266 8.07 -3.88 16.28
C LEU A 266 9.58 -3.84 16.60
N LEU A 267 10.40 -3.36 15.67
CA LEU A 267 11.84 -3.15 15.91
C LEU A 267 12.07 -2.17 17.06
N TYR A 268 11.41 -1.02 17.05
CA TYR A 268 11.57 0.01 18.07
C TYR A 268 11.09 -0.46 19.45
N ASP A 269 9.94 -1.11 19.52
CA ASP A 269 9.43 -1.69 20.76
C ASP A 269 10.40 -2.75 21.33
N THR A 270 11.03 -3.52 20.46
CA THR A 270 12.01 -4.54 20.87
C THR A 270 13.29 -3.88 21.37
N LEU A 271 13.85 -2.90 20.64
CA LEU A 271 15.04 -2.15 21.05
C LEU A 271 14.81 -1.44 22.40
N LYS A 272 13.67 -0.78 22.57
CA LYS A 272 13.30 -0.10 23.82
C LYS A 272 13.27 -1.04 25.01
N LYS A 273 12.69 -2.24 24.86
CA LYS A 273 12.69 -3.27 25.92
C LYS A 273 14.09 -3.74 26.30
N GLN A 274 15.05 -3.62 25.41
CA GLN A 274 16.43 -4.01 25.62
C GLN A 274 17.34 -2.83 26.00
N LEU A 275 16.74 -1.64 26.22
CA LEU A 275 17.44 -0.39 26.51
C LEU A 275 18.41 0.06 25.40
N PHE A 276 18.20 -0.38 24.17
CA PHE A 276 18.93 0.10 22.99
C PHE A 276 18.24 1.33 22.41
N VAL A 277 19.03 2.29 21.96
CA VAL A 277 18.57 3.53 21.35
C VAL A 277 18.81 3.48 19.83
N PRO A 278 17.75 3.52 18.98
CA PRO A 278 17.91 3.60 17.54
C PRO A 278 18.78 4.79 17.14
N GLY A 279 19.73 4.55 16.24
CA GLY A 279 20.68 5.55 15.76
C GLY A 279 21.94 5.66 16.62
N LYS A 280 21.85 5.44 17.93
CA LYS A 280 23.02 5.45 18.82
C LYS A 280 23.69 4.08 18.90
N ASP A 281 22.89 3.07 19.27
CA ASP A 281 23.39 1.72 19.51
C ASP A 281 23.26 0.83 18.27
N LEU A 282 22.26 1.09 17.43
CA LEU A 282 22.02 0.42 16.16
C LEU A 282 21.50 1.43 15.14
N GLY A 283 22.18 1.58 14.02
CA GLY A 283 21.66 2.34 12.87
C GLY A 283 20.38 1.69 12.33
N VAL A 284 19.36 2.48 12.05
CA VAL A 284 18.10 1.96 11.49
C VAL A 284 17.80 2.66 10.17
N PHE A 285 17.69 1.89 9.10
CA PHE A 285 17.33 2.39 7.78
C PHE A 285 16.05 1.69 7.31
N CYS A 286 14.99 2.47 7.20
CA CYS A 286 13.67 1.98 6.82
C CYS A 286 13.46 2.05 5.30
N CYS A 287 12.52 1.30 4.79
CA CYS A 287 11.83 1.60 3.53
C CYS A 287 10.38 1.96 3.82
N ASP A 288 9.78 2.69 2.91
CA ASP A 288 8.44 3.29 2.97
C ASP A 288 8.39 4.58 3.80
N GLU A 289 7.63 5.54 3.31
CA GLU A 289 7.31 6.78 4.01
C GLU A 289 6.00 6.55 4.77
N LEU A 290 6.07 6.60 6.10
CA LEU A 290 4.93 6.43 6.97
C LEU A 290 4.61 7.75 7.66
N THR A 291 3.32 8.04 7.84
CA THR A 291 2.86 9.21 8.59
C THR A 291 3.08 9.06 10.10
N ASP A 292 3.27 7.85 10.58
CA ASP A 292 3.28 7.50 12.00
C ASP A 292 4.60 6.77 12.37
N PHE A 293 5.71 7.44 12.09
CA PHE A 293 7.02 6.93 12.49
C PHE A 293 7.25 7.04 13.99
N PRO A 294 7.94 6.05 14.60
CA PRO A 294 8.37 6.15 15.98
C PRO A 294 9.48 7.21 16.14
N ASP A 295 9.68 7.68 17.37
CA ASP A 295 10.79 8.57 17.70
C ASP A 295 11.98 7.77 18.26
N PRO A 296 13.23 8.03 17.82
CA PRO A 296 13.64 8.98 16.78
C PRO A 296 13.21 8.54 15.37
N ILE A 297 12.79 9.50 14.53
CA ILE A 297 12.34 9.22 13.15
C ILE A 297 13.45 8.47 12.39
N PRO A 298 13.19 7.27 11.84
CA PRO A 298 14.20 6.53 11.10
C PRO A 298 14.56 7.23 9.79
N ALA A 299 15.84 7.10 9.37
CA ALA A 299 16.18 7.35 7.99
C ALA A 299 15.42 6.37 7.10
N THR A 300 14.94 6.81 5.95
CA THR A 300 14.13 5.95 5.07
C THR A 300 14.43 6.21 3.59
N VAL A 301 14.32 5.16 2.78
CA VAL A 301 14.17 5.28 1.34
C VAL A 301 12.71 5.06 1.01
N THR A 302 12.10 5.97 0.28
CA THR A 302 10.70 5.91 -0.05
C THR A 302 10.43 6.10 -1.54
N ASN A 303 9.38 5.43 -2.00
CA ASN A 303 8.63 5.78 -3.19
C ASN A 303 7.45 6.64 -2.75
N SER A 304 7.62 7.92 -2.51
CA SER A 304 6.55 8.78 -1.96
C SER A 304 5.16 8.43 -2.53
N PRO A 305 4.15 8.14 -1.70
CA PRO A 305 2.78 7.81 -2.14
C PRO A 305 2.24 8.84 -3.13
N LYS A 306 2.51 10.11 -2.88
CA LYS A 306 2.12 11.22 -3.75
C LYS A 306 2.82 11.20 -5.11
N ALA A 307 4.10 10.84 -5.16
CA ALA A 307 4.84 10.70 -6.42
C ALA A 307 4.32 9.50 -7.22
N ILE A 308 4.08 8.36 -6.56
CA ILE A 308 3.49 7.16 -7.17
C ILE A 308 2.15 7.48 -7.82
N VAL A 309 1.26 8.14 -7.08
CA VAL A 309 -0.07 8.46 -7.60
C VAL A 309 0.00 9.42 -8.78
N ARG A 310 0.89 10.40 -8.75
CA ARG A 310 1.10 11.32 -9.88
C ARG A 310 1.61 10.60 -11.13
N SER A 311 2.61 9.73 -10.99
CA SER A 311 3.11 8.93 -12.12
C SER A 311 2.03 7.98 -12.67
N ALA A 312 1.29 7.29 -11.79
CA ALA A 312 0.19 6.43 -12.21
C ALA A 312 -0.93 7.21 -12.92
N TRP A 313 -1.22 8.40 -12.46
CA TRP A 313 -2.17 9.31 -13.09
C TRP A 313 -1.70 9.77 -14.47
N GLN A 314 -0.42 10.10 -14.60
CA GLN A 314 0.17 10.46 -15.89
C GLN A 314 0.04 9.30 -16.89
N LEU A 315 0.37 8.07 -16.49
CA LEU A 315 0.19 6.88 -17.32
C LEU A 315 -1.28 6.69 -17.74
N LEU A 316 -2.23 6.97 -16.85
CA LEU A 316 -3.66 6.94 -17.19
C LEU A 316 -4.00 7.99 -18.25
N GLN A 317 -3.52 9.23 -18.10
CA GLN A 317 -3.74 10.30 -19.09
C GLN A 317 -3.13 9.94 -20.45
N GLU A 318 -1.93 9.37 -20.47
CA GLU A 318 -1.28 8.87 -21.66
C GLU A 318 -2.11 7.78 -22.36
N SER A 319 -2.65 6.84 -21.58
CA SER A 319 -3.55 5.80 -22.09
C SER A 319 -4.84 6.39 -22.68
N ILE A 320 -5.45 7.38 -22.01
CA ILE A 320 -6.66 8.07 -22.49
C ILE A 320 -6.38 8.79 -23.81
N ASN A 321 -5.21 9.39 -23.94
CA ASN A 321 -4.77 10.12 -25.13
C ASN A 321 -4.28 9.19 -26.28
N GLY A 322 -4.32 7.86 -26.08
CA GLY A 322 -3.94 6.89 -27.09
C GLY A 322 -2.45 6.78 -27.34
N LEU A 323 -1.62 7.20 -26.38
CA LEU A 323 -0.17 7.00 -26.46
C LEU A 323 0.20 5.52 -26.33
N PRO A 324 1.35 5.09 -26.84
CA PRO A 324 1.78 3.70 -26.73
C PRO A 324 2.02 3.30 -25.28
N PRO A 325 1.69 2.06 -24.91
CA PRO A 325 1.94 1.56 -23.57
C PRO A 325 3.43 1.65 -23.18
N ARG A 326 3.68 1.97 -21.91
CA ARG A 326 5.02 1.99 -21.35
C ARG A 326 5.04 1.56 -19.88
N ILE A 327 6.20 1.10 -19.45
CA ILE A 327 6.47 0.74 -18.06
C ILE A 327 7.33 1.84 -17.46
N GLU A 328 6.87 2.40 -16.37
CA GLU A 328 7.58 3.42 -15.57
C GLU A 328 8.03 2.83 -14.24
N GLN A 329 9.20 3.25 -13.77
CA GLN A 329 9.68 2.90 -12.45
C GLN A 329 9.42 4.03 -11.47
N SER A 330 9.00 3.70 -10.26
CA SER A 330 8.84 4.68 -9.19
C SER A 330 10.20 5.30 -8.83
N GLN A 331 10.18 6.59 -8.54
CA GLN A 331 11.38 7.33 -8.15
C GLN A 331 11.64 7.17 -6.66
N LEU A 332 12.87 6.81 -6.31
CA LEU A 332 13.32 6.69 -4.94
C LEU A 332 13.81 8.04 -4.40
N LYS A 333 13.48 8.29 -3.13
CA LYS A 333 13.98 9.42 -2.38
C LYS A 333 14.48 8.95 -1.02
N ILE A 334 15.66 9.45 -0.61
CA ILE A 334 16.15 9.28 0.76
C ILE A 334 15.59 10.44 1.61
N ILE A 335 14.94 10.09 2.71
CA ILE A 335 14.55 11.02 3.76
C ILE A 335 15.52 10.84 4.92
N THR A 336 16.24 11.89 5.24
CA THR A 336 17.17 11.90 6.35
C THR A 336 16.40 11.87 7.67
N GLY A 337 16.62 10.81 8.44
CA GLY A 337 16.08 10.68 9.77
C GLY A 337 17.10 11.02 10.85
N LYS A 338 16.88 10.50 12.06
CA LYS A 338 17.76 10.67 13.24
C LYS A 338 18.39 9.35 13.68
N THR A 339 18.51 8.37 12.78
CA THR A 339 18.94 7.01 13.12
C THR A 339 20.16 6.52 12.34
N LEU A 340 20.73 7.36 11.49
CA LEU A 340 21.98 7.08 10.79
C LEU A 340 22.93 8.25 10.97
N PHE A 341 24.16 7.96 11.37
CA PHE A 341 25.23 8.93 11.57
C PHE A 341 26.51 8.42 10.90
N PRO A 342 27.36 9.32 10.38
CA PRO A 342 28.66 8.92 9.86
C PRO A 342 29.46 8.15 10.91
N LYS A 343 30.04 7.03 10.51
CA LYS A 343 31.01 6.28 11.32
C LYS A 343 32.37 6.92 11.14
N VAL A 344 32.99 7.27 12.24
CA VAL A 344 34.35 7.86 12.29
C VAL A 344 35.40 6.74 12.18
#